data_13823882c906fb4f0054fe06297b82e3
#
_entry.id   13823882c906fb4f0054fe06297b82e3
#
_cell.length_a   1.000
_cell.length_b   1.000
_cell.length_c   1.000
_cell.angle_alpha   90.00
_cell.angle_beta   90.00
_cell.angle_gamma   90.00
#
_symmetry.space_group_name_H-M   'P 1'
#
loop_
_entity.id
_entity.type
_entity.pdbx_description
1 polymer ?
#
loop_
_entity_poly.entity_id
_entity_poly.type
_entity_poly.pdbx_seq_one_letter_code
_entity_poly.pdbx_strand_id
1 'polypeptide(L)'
;MVNIKDVAKVANLSVGTVSRYLNQNGYVSKRSTERIEQAIRELDYKPSSVARSLSKKQSNMIGLIVPDIKNPYFPELARAVEDTAWQYDYTVVLCNSDEKTEKEHLYIERLTQTYVAGLIVTTSLLDASIYTSLQTPIVALDRMIDASIPTVATDNKKGAKIGTEHLLMCGAKSLLCIRGPQGLQTADDRLLGFLEVTKDRETTIVTTTFDFNVAAEAIEQALIASPHIDGIFASSDTLAIAALHIAHKLGKRVPEDLQIVGFDGIALGEMVSPALTTVSQNLYEMGAAAAEMLIDQIEGKELKQTVLHIDAQLVVRGTTREEVAK
;
A
#
# COMPACT_ATOMS: atom_id res chain seq x y z
N MET A 1 -3.47 -39.93 2.49
CA MET A 1 -4.31 -38.71 2.28
C MET A 1 -5.32 -39.09 1.21
N VAL A 2 -6.62 -38.94 1.47
CA VAL A 2 -7.70 -39.21 0.51
C VAL A 2 -7.57 -38.27 -0.67
N ASN A 3 -7.72 -38.79 -1.89
CA ASN A 3 -7.56 -38.00 -3.13
C ASN A 3 -8.76 -38.21 -4.07
N ILE A 4 -8.80 -37.47 -5.15
CA ILE A 4 -9.92 -37.49 -6.11
C ILE A 4 -10.16 -38.89 -6.73
N LYS A 5 -9.12 -39.73 -6.84
CA LYS A 5 -9.25 -41.10 -7.33
C LYS A 5 -10.00 -41.99 -6.34
N ASP A 6 -9.81 -41.76 -5.04
CA ASP A 6 -10.54 -42.49 -4.01
C ASP A 6 -12.03 -42.14 -4.02
N VAL A 7 -12.35 -40.85 -4.17
CA VAL A 7 -13.76 -40.39 -4.35
C VAL A 7 -14.38 -41.03 -5.60
N ALA A 8 -13.67 -41.05 -6.70
CA ALA A 8 -14.15 -41.64 -7.94
C ALA A 8 -14.41 -43.14 -7.78
N LYS A 9 -13.55 -43.86 -7.07
CA LYS A 9 -13.69 -45.28 -6.76
C LYS A 9 -14.93 -45.54 -5.89
N VAL A 10 -15.13 -44.84 -4.81
CA VAL A 10 -16.30 -44.98 -3.90
C VAL A 10 -17.58 -44.59 -4.63
N ALA A 11 -17.57 -43.48 -5.36
CA ALA A 11 -18.71 -43.05 -6.15
C ALA A 11 -19.00 -43.98 -7.38
N ASN A 12 -18.08 -44.89 -7.70
CA ASN A 12 -18.11 -45.74 -8.92
C ASN A 12 -18.33 -44.90 -10.19
N LEU A 13 -17.52 -43.85 -10.37
CA LEU A 13 -17.53 -42.90 -11.49
C LEU A 13 -16.09 -42.69 -11.99
N SER A 14 -15.97 -42.09 -13.18
CA SER A 14 -14.64 -41.69 -13.68
C SER A 14 -14.10 -40.49 -12.89
N VAL A 15 -12.77 -40.40 -12.74
CA VAL A 15 -12.09 -39.22 -12.15
C VAL A 15 -12.48 -37.95 -12.89
N GLY A 16 -12.66 -38.00 -14.21
CA GLY A 16 -13.11 -36.85 -15.00
C GLY A 16 -14.51 -36.37 -14.64
N THR A 17 -15.43 -37.29 -14.29
CA THR A 17 -16.80 -36.93 -13.83
C THR A 17 -16.76 -36.26 -12.46
N VAL A 18 -15.96 -36.78 -11.52
CA VAL A 18 -15.76 -36.18 -10.20
C VAL A 18 -15.09 -34.81 -10.32
N SER A 19 -14.08 -34.69 -11.19
CA SER A 19 -13.40 -33.41 -11.45
C SER A 19 -14.35 -32.36 -12.03
N ARG A 20 -15.24 -32.72 -12.97
CA ARG A 20 -16.25 -31.80 -13.50
C ARG A 20 -17.20 -31.31 -12.40
N TYR A 21 -17.66 -32.21 -11.53
CA TYR A 21 -18.51 -31.85 -10.40
C TYR A 21 -17.81 -30.86 -9.46
N LEU A 22 -16.57 -31.17 -9.02
CA LEU A 22 -15.82 -30.37 -8.09
C LEU A 22 -15.44 -28.98 -8.66
N ASN A 23 -15.22 -28.88 -9.96
CA ASN A 23 -14.85 -27.65 -10.64
C ASN A 23 -16.02 -26.91 -11.28
N GLN A 24 -17.26 -27.45 -11.13
CA GLN A 24 -18.47 -26.90 -11.76
C GLN A 24 -18.31 -26.67 -13.28
N ASN A 25 -17.48 -27.49 -13.94
CA ASN A 25 -17.14 -27.33 -15.33
C ASN A 25 -17.78 -28.42 -16.18
N GLY A 26 -19.02 -28.16 -16.61
CA GLY A 26 -19.80 -29.03 -17.46
C GLY A 26 -20.90 -29.81 -16.73
N TYR A 27 -21.74 -30.49 -17.53
CA TYR A 27 -22.92 -31.22 -17.03
C TYR A 27 -22.52 -32.50 -16.28
N VAL A 28 -23.08 -32.68 -15.09
CA VAL A 28 -23.07 -33.92 -14.30
C VAL A 28 -24.50 -34.27 -13.95
N SER A 29 -24.94 -35.50 -14.22
CA SER A 29 -26.32 -35.93 -13.96
C SER A 29 -26.62 -35.89 -12.44
N LYS A 30 -27.89 -35.62 -12.06
CA LYS A 30 -28.34 -35.60 -10.67
C LYS A 30 -27.93 -36.85 -9.90
N ARG A 31 -28.13 -38.04 -10.50
CA ARG A 31 -27.72 -39.32 -9.90
C ARG A 31 -26.22 -39.42 -9.65
N SER A 32 -25.38 -38.88 -10.57
CA SER A 32 -23.91 -38.84 -10.37
C SER A 32 -23.52 -37.85 -9.31
N THR A 33 -24.16 -36.69 -9.23
CA THR A 33 -23.97 -35.69 -8.18
C THR A 33 -24.20 -36.28 -6.79
N GLU A 34 -25.35 -36.93 -6.57
CA GLU A 34 -25.71 -37.57 -5.30
C GLU A 34 -24.66 -38.61 -4.84
N ARG A 35 -24.14 -39.40 -5.80
CA ARG A 35 -23.10 -40.41 -5.52
C ARG A 35 -21.76 -39.77 -5.17
N ILE A 36 -21.39 -38.66 -5.82
CA ILE A 36 -20.15 -37.93 -5.52
C ILE A 36 -20.25 -37.30 -4.13
N GLU A 37 -21.37 -36.64 -3.81
CA GLU A 37 -21.58 -36.04 -2.50
C GLU A 37 -21.56 -37.06 -1.37
N GLN A 38 -22.15 -38.23 -1.57
CA GLN A 38 -22.08 -39.32 -0.61
C GLN A 38 -20.65 -39.79 -0.40
N ALA A 39 -19.88 -40.02 -1.46
CA ALA A 39 -18.49 -40.43 -1.40
C ALA A 39 -17.59 -39.39 -0.72
N ILE A 40 -17.84 -38.09 -0.97
CA ILE A 40 -17.13 -36.98 -0.30
C ILE A 40 -17.38 -37.01 1.22
N ARG A 41 -18.65 -37.17 1.64
CA ARG A 41 -19.00 -37.27 3.07
C ARG A 41 -18.41 -38.53 3.73
N GLU A 42 -18.49 -39.68 3.07
CA GLU A 42 -17.98 -40.95 3.57
C GLU A 42 -16.45 -40.93 3.79
N LEU A 43 -15.73 -40.26 2.90
CA LEU A 43 -14.26 -40.18 2.93
C LEU A 43 -13.74 -38.94 3.68
N ASP A 44 -14.59 -38.06 4.18
CA ASP A 44 -14.23 -36.72 4.64
C ASP A 44 -13.27 -36.02 3.67
N TYR A 45 -13.58 -36.15 2.37
CA TYR A 45 -12.69 -35.62 1.32
C TYR A 45 -12.84 -34.10 1.21
N LYS A 46 -11.71 -33.40 1.37
CA LYS A 46 -11.58 -31.98 1.10
C LYS A 46 -10.81 -31.77 -0.21
N PRO A 47 -11.44 -31.12 -1.22
CA PRO A 47 -10.74 -30.82 -2.47
C PRO A 47 -9.44 -30.06 -2.19
N SER A 48 -8.33 -30.55 -2.72
CA SER A 48 -7.03 -29.88 -2.59
C SER A 48 -7.00 -28.62 -3.45
N SER A 49 -6.79 -27.46 -2.84
CA SER A 49 -6.57 -26.19 -3.55
C SER A 49 -5.34 -26.26 -4.46
N VAL A 50 -4.28 -26.92 -4.00
CA VAL A 50 -3.04 -27.13 -4.77
C VAL A 50 -3.31 -27.93 -6.05
N ALA A 51 -4.07 -29.03 -5.97
CA ALA A 51 -4.40 -29.84 -7.16
C ALA A 51 -5.29 -29.05 -8.14
N ARG A 52 -6.17 -28.19 -7.63
CA ARG A 52 -7.00 -27.30 -8.44
C ARG A 52 -6.16 -26.24 -9.13
N SER A 53 -5.25 -25.58 -8.39
CA SER A 53 -4.35 -24.56 -8.94
C SER A 53 -3.45 -25.12 -10.03
N LEU A 54 -2.89 -26.31 -9.84
CA LEU A 54 -2.09 -27.02 -10.86
C LEU A 54 -2.90 -27.32 -12.12
N SER A 55 -4.16 -27.72 -11.97
CA SER A 55 -5.03 -28.03 -13.10
C SER A 55 -5.47 -26.79 -13.88
N LYS A 56 -5.77 -25.70 -13.17
CA LYS A 56 -6.21 -24.42 -13.75
C LYS A 56 -5.08 -23.48 -14.10
N LYS A 57 -3.86 -23.77 -13.64
CA LYS A 57 -2.69 -22.85 -13.67
C LYS A 57 -3.02 -21.47 -13.05
N GLN A 58 -3.90 -21.45 -12.08
CA GLN A 58 -4.32 -20.25 -11.36
C GLN A 58 -4.75 -20.62 -9.93
N SER A 59 -4.28 -19.89 -8.93
CA SER A 59 -4.69 -20.03 -7.55
C SER A 59 -5.65 -18.91 -7.15
N ASN A 60 -6.28 -19.04 -5.99
CA ASN A 60 -7.07 -17.95 -5.38
C ASN A 60 -6.18 -17.10 -4.46
N MET A 61 -4.93 -16.86 -4.85
CA MET A 61 -4.01 -16.03 -4.07
C MET A 61 -3.62 -14.79 -4.87
N ILE A 62 -3.54 -13.66 -4.17
CA ILE A 62 -3.01 -12.39 -4.67
C ILE A 62 -1.73 -12.10 -3.88
N GLY A 63 -0.64 -11.80 -4.57
CA GLY A 63 0.60 -11.35 -3.94
C GLY A 63 0.55 -9.85 -3.68
N LEU A 64 0.86 -9.42 -2.46
CA LEU A 64 1.08 -8.01 -2.11
C LEU A 64 2.53 -7.84 -1.69
N ILE A 65 3.31 -7.09 -2.48
CA ILE A 65 4.73 -6.84 -2.20
C ILE A 65 4.88 -5.41 -1.66
N VAL A 66 5.37 -5.31 -0.42
CA VAL A 66 5.60 -4.03 0.27
C VAL A 66 7.06 -3.86 0.65
N PRO A 67 7.59 -2.62 0.74
CA PRO A 67 8.99 -2.39 1.09
C PRO A 67 9.31 -2.71 2.56
N ASP A 68 8.52 -2.20 3.53
CA ASP A 68 8.74 -2.46 4.95
C ASP A 68 7.44 -2.44 5.75
N ILE A 69 7.04 -3.61 6.25
CA ILE A 69 5.82 -3.77 7.08
C ILE A 69 5.90 -3.04 8.44
N LYS A 70 7.08 -2.59 8.86
CA LYS A 70 7.24 -1.80 10.09
C LYS A 70 6.75 -0.35 9.91
N ASN A 71 6.77 0.18 8.69
CA ASN A 71 6.18 1.49 8.41
C ASN A 71 4.65 1.35 8.43
N PRO A 72 3.94 2.05 9.34
CA PRO A 72 2.48 1.91 9.52
C PRO A 72 1.64 2.17 8.26
N TYR A 73 2.18 2.89 7.29
CA TYR A 73 1.57 3.13 5.98
C TYR A 73 1.20 1.82 5.25
N PHE A 74 2.12 0.85 5.21
CA PHE A 74 1.91 -0.39 4.45
C PHE A 74 0.93 -1.38 5.10
N PRO A 75 0.88 -1.56 6.44
CA PRO A 75 -0.18 -2.33 7.09
C PRO A 75 -1.58 -1.80 6.82
N GLU A 76 -1.79 -0.48 6.76
CA GLU A 76 -3.11 0.10 6.47
C GLU A 76 -3.53 -0.17 5.02
N LEU A 77 -2.61 -0.04 4.05
CA LEU A 77 -2.85 -0.48 2.67
C LEU A 77 -3.13 -1.98 2.57
N ALA A 78 -2.32 -2.80 3.27
CA ALA A 78 -2.47 -4.24 3.25
C ALA A 78 -3.83 -4.68 3.82
N ARG A 79 -4.34 -3.98 4.85
CA ARG A 79 -5.67 -4.22 5.41
C ARG A 79 -6.76 -3.98 4.38
N ALA A 80 -6.70 -2.87 3.65
CA ALA A 80 -7.67 -2.54 2.63
C ALA A 80 -7.65 -3.52 1.45
N VAL A 81 -6.44 -3.92 1.02
CA VAL A 81 -6.26 -4.94 -0.04
C VAL A 81 -6.86 -6.29 0.42
N GLU A 82 -6.60 -6.69 1.66
CA GLU A 82 -7.08 -7.96 2.20
C GLU A 82 -8.60 -7.97 2.36
N ASP A 83 -9.20 -6.93 2.94
CA ASP A 83 -10.65 -6.81 3.10
C ASP A 83 -11.37 -6.88 1.74
N THR A 84 -10.81 -6.24 0.71
CA THR A 84 -11.38 -6.26 -0.63
C THR A 84 -11.18 -7.62 -1.29
N ALA A 85 -9.99 -8.19 -1.24
CA ALA A 85 -9.69 -9.50 -1.81
C ALA A 85 -10.57 -10.60 -1.20
N TRP A 86 -10.83 -10.54 0.10
CA TRP A 86 -11.71 -11.46 0.83
C TRP A 86 -13.14 -11.46 0.27
N GLN A 87 -13.69 -10.32 -0.13
CA GLN A 87 -15.04 -10.22 -0.71
C GLN A 87 -15.18 -10.95 -2.04
N TYR A 88 -14.04 -11.19 -2.72
CA TYR A 88 -13.95 -11.90 -4.01
C TYR A 88 -13.32 -13.30 -3.89
N ASP A 89 -13.30 -13.88 -2.68
CA ASP A 89 -12.74 -15.21 -2.41
C ASP A 89 -11.24 -15.35 -2.72
N TYR A 90 -10.47 -14.27 -2.65
CA TYR A 90 -9.01 -14.29 -2.74
C TYR A 90 -8.34 -14.22 -1.37
N THR A 91 -7.19 -14.86 -1.25
CA THR A 91 -6.29 -14.79 -0.09
C THR A 91 -5.08 -13.96 -0.45
N VAL A 92 -4.73 -12.97 0.39
CA VAL A 92 -3.55 -12.14 0.19
C VAL A 92 -2.33 -12.78 0.81
N VAL A 93 -1.25 -12.87 0.03
CA VAL A 93 0.09 -13.28 0.47
C VAL A 93 0.97 -12.04 0.54
N LEU A 94 1.22 -11.57 1.76
CA LEU A 94 2.08 -10.41 2.01
C LEU A 94 3.56 -10.79 1.92
N CYS A 95 4.32 -10.05 1.12
CA CYS A 95 5.76 -10.20 0.94
C CYS A 95 6.47 -8.88 1.27
N ASN A 96 7.42 -8.94 2.22
CA ASN A 96 8.20 -7.78 2.65
C ASN A 96 9.58 -7.78 1.96
N SER A 97 9.82 -6.81 1.07
CA SER A 97 11.04 -6.77 0.24
C SER A 97 12.26 -6.18 0.93
N ASP A 98 12.09 -5.45 2.06
CA ASP A 98 13.15 -4.70 2.77
C ASP A 98 13.89 -3.69 1.85
N GLU A 99 13.19 -3.17 0.82
CA GLU A 99 13.78 -2.33 -0.22
C GLU A 99 15.02 -2.97 -0.89
N LYS A 100 15.03 -4.33 -1.03
CA LYS A 100 16.11 -5.09 -1.66
C LYS A 100 15.65 -5.67 -2.99
N THR A 101 16.33 -5.28 -4.05
CA THR A 101 16.07 -5.71 -5.44
C THR A 101 16.02 -7.23 -5.57
N GLU A 102 16.99 -7.95 -4.95
CA GLU A 102 17.08 -9.40 -5.02
C GLU A 102 15.89 -10.08 -4.32
N LYS A 103 15.43 -9.49 -3.22
CA LYS A 103 14.31 -10.04 -2.44
C LYS A 103 12.98 -9.83 -3.17
N GLU A 104 12.79 -8.67 -3.77
CA GLU A 104 11.63 -8.37 -4.58
C GLU A 104 11.54 -9.31 -5.79
N HIS A 105 12.64 -9.46 -6.52
CA HIS A 105 12.73 -10.37 -7.66
C HIS A 105 12.39 -11.82 -7.27
N LEU A 106 12.96 -12.30 -6.15
CA LEU A 106 12.70 -13.65 -5.64
C LEU A 106 11.22 -13.86 -5.26
N TYR A 107 10.56 -12.85 -4.70
CA TYR A 107 9.13 -12.96 -4.38
C TYR A 107 8.26 -12.99 -5.63
N ILE A 108 8.55 -12.15 -6.63
CA ILE A 108 7.83 -12.18 -7.92
C ILE A 108 7.98 -13.56 -8.55
N GLU A 109 9.20 -14.10 -8.62
CA GLU A 109 9.47 -15.44 -9.18
C GLU A 109 8.69 -16.53 -8.42
N ARG A 110 8.75 -16.56 -7.09
CA ARG A 110 8.07 -17.59 -6.28
C ARG A 110 6.55 -17.51 -6.39
N LEU A 111 6.00 -16.31 -6.36
CA LEU A 111 4.56 -16.09 -6.47
C LEU A 111 4.04 -16.53 -7.86
N THR A 112 4.75 -16.17 -8.92
CA THR A 112 4.38 -16.59 -10.29
C THR A 112 4.51 -18.10 -10.49
N GLN A 113 5.55 -18.74 -9.93
CA GLN A 113 5.71 -20.20 -9.94
C GLN A 113 4.58 -20.93 -9.20
N THR A 114 3.97 -20.31 -8.18
CA THR A 114 2.82 -20.88 -7.46
C THR A 114 1.48 -20.53 -8.09
N TYR A 115 1.48 -20.00 -9.31
CA TYR A 115 0.28 -19.61 -10.07
C TYR A 115 -0.60 -18.61 -9.32
N VAL A 116 0.01 -17.61 -8.65
CA VAL A 116 -0.74 -16.52 -8.03
C VAL A 116 -1.63 -15.86 -9.08
N ALA A 117 -2.86 -15.47 -8.69
CA ALA A 117 -3.84 -14.90 -9.62
C ALA A 117 -3.41 -13.53 -10.14
N GLY A 118 -2.73 -12.76 -9.30
CA GLY A 118 -2.23 -11.43 -9.63
C GLY A 118 -1.30 -10.88 -8.55
N LEU A 119 -0.67 -9.75 -8.85
CA LEU A 119 0.28 -9.06 -7.98
C LEU A 119 -0.13 -7.60 -7.77
N ILE A 120 -0.06 -7.12 -6.52
CA ILE A 120 -0.05 -5.69 -6.18
C ILE A 120 1.35 -5.38 -5.66
N VAL A 121 1.99 -4.36 -6.25
CA VAL A 121 3.36 -4.01 -5.95
C VAL A 121 3.43 -2.55 -5.51
N THR A 122 3.96 -2.28 -4.31
CA THR A 122 4.16 -0.93 -3.77
C THR A 122 5.64 -0.50 -3.83
N THR A 123 6.46 -1.27 -4.52
CA THR A 123 7.88 -1.02 -4.76
C THR A 123 8.12 -0.82 -6.26
N SER A 124 9.30 -0.30 -6.63
CA SER A 124 9.68 -0.12 -8.03
C SER A 124 11.21 -0.22 -8.16
N LEU A 125 11.79 -1.26 -7.52
CA LEU A 125 13.24 -1.40 -7.44
C LEU A 125 13.84 -2.13 -8.64
N LEU A 126 13.04 -2.92 -9.36
CA LEU A 126 13.47 -3.64 -10.53
C LEU A 126 13.31 -2.81 -11.80
N ASP A 127 14.01 -3.21 -12.84
CA ASP A 127 13.78 -2.65 -14.17
C ASP A 127 12.31 -2.88 -14.61
N ALA A 128 11.69 -1.87 -15.20
CA ALA A 128 10.30 -1.92 -15.64
C ALA A 128 10.00 -3.10 -16.57
N SER A 129 10.99 -3.53 -17.38
CA SER A 129 10.88 -4.68 -18.28
C SER A 129 10.57 -6.00 -17.55
N ILE A 130 11.01 -6.14 -16.29
CA ILE A 130 10.73 -7.33 -15.49
C ILE A 130 9.23 -7.41 -15.19
N TYR A 131 8.63 -6.31 -14.76
CA TYR A 131 7.20 -6.26 -14.44
C TYR A 131 6.32 -6.37 -15.69
N THR A 132 6.69 -5.66 -16.77
CA THR A 132 5.90 -5.66 -18.02
C THR A 132 5.98 -6.98 -18.78
N SER A 133 7.00 -7.81 -18.54
CA SER A 133 7.12 -9.15 -19.13
C SER A 133 6.28 -10.23 -18.43
N LEU A 134 5.71 -9.92 -17.25
CA LEU A 134 4.90 -10.88 -16.51
C LEU A 134 3.61 -11.21 -17.26
N GLN A 135 3.30 -12.51 -17.33
CA GLN A 135 2.00 -12.98 -17.85
C GLN A 135 0.89 -12.90 -16.77
N THR A 136 1.28 -12.68 -15.51
CA THR A 136 0.39 -12.54 -14.37
C THR A 136 -0.10 -11.10 -14.29
N PRO A 137 -1.41 -10.85 -14.11
CA PRO A 137 -1.95 -9.51 -13.87
C PRO A 137 -1.20 -8.79 -12.75
N ILE A 138 -0.91 -7.50 -12.96
CA ILE A 138 -0.17 -6.68 -12.00
C ILE A 138 -0.80 -5.29 -11.89
N VAL A 139 -0.83 -4.76 -10.66
CA VAL A 139 -1.19 -3.37 -10.35
C VAL A 139 -0.08 -2.74 -9.52
N ALA A 140 0.36 -1.56 -9.92
CA ALA A 140 1.24 -0.72 -9.12
C ALA A 140 0.38 0.09 -8.12
N LEU A 141 0.81 0.15 -6.87
CA LEU A 141 0.14 0.90 -5.81
C LEU A 141 1.13 1.87 -5.17
N ASP A 142 0.74 3.15 -5.04
CA ASP A 142 1.54 4.26 -4.54
C ASP A 142 2.59 4.80 -5.51
N ARG A 143 3.26 3.93 -6.25
CA ARG A 143 4.38 4.30 -7.16
C ARG A 143 4.11 3.80 -8.56
N MET A 144 4.23 4.67 -9.55
CA MET A 144 4.18 4.26 -10.95
C MET A 144 5.45 3.46 -11.30
N ILE A 145 5.28 2.31 -11.95
CA ILE A 145 6.38 1.48 -12.44
C ILE A 145 6.62 1.77 -13.92
N ASP A 146 5.57 1.67 -14.73
CA ASP A 146 5.57 1.91 -16.17
C ASP A 146 4.17 2.34 -16.61
N ALA A 147 4.07 3.11 -17.68
CA ALA A 147 2.79 3.62 -18.21
C ALA A 147 1.83 2.49 -18.68
N SER A 148 2.34 1.30 -18.98
CA SER A 148 1.53 0.14 -19.37
C SER A 148 0.98 -0.65 -18.18
N ILE A 149 1.49 -0.40 -16.96
CA ILE A 149 1.05 -1.08 -15.74
C ILE A 149 -0.03 -0.24 -15.06
N PRO A 150 -1.23 -0.80 -14.85
CA PRO A 150 -2.28 -0.12 -14.11
C PRO A 150 -1.80 0.32 -12.73
N THR A 151 -2.09 1.58 -12.38
CA THR A 151 -1.54 2.22 -11.18
C THR A 151 -2.63 2.92 -10.39
N VAL A 152 -2.61 2.74 -9.07
CA VAL A 152 -3.40 3.54 -8.11
C VAL A 152 -2.42 4.34 -7.26
N ALA A 153 -2.53 5.66 -7.29
CA ALA A 153 -1.62 6.57 -6.58
C ALA A 153 -2.33 7.84 -6.12
N THR A 154 -1.65 8.65 -5.33
CA THR A 154 -2.06 10.00 -4.94
C THR A 154 -1.23 11.02 -5.72
N ASP A 155 -1.81 12.20 -6.01
CA ASP A 155 -1.02 13.34 -6.49
C ASP A 155 -0.20 13.92 -5.33
N ASN A 156 1.01 13.37 -5.16
CA ASN A 156 1.93 13.70 -4.09
C ASN A 156 2.33 15.18 -4.09
N LYS A 157 2.51 15.76 -5.28
CA LYS A 157 2.88 17.17 -5.42
C LYS A 157 1.74 18.09 -4.97
N LYS A 158 0.51 17.83 -5.43
CA LYS A 158 -0.69 18.57 -5.03
C LYS A 158 -0.95 18.45 -3.52
N GLY A 159 -0.82 17.25 -2.96
CA GLY A 159 -0.97 17.03 -1.53
C GLY A 159 0.05 17.82 -0.71
N ALA A 160 1.32 17.82 -1.09
CA ALA A 160 2.36 18.58 -0.41
C ALA A 160 2.13 20.09 -0.48
N LYS A 161 1.58 20.60 -1.59
CA LYS A 161 1.16 22.02 -1.68
C LYS A 161 0.10 22.32 -0.65
N ILE A 162 -0.95 21.51 -0.56
CA ILE A 162 -2.05 21.69 0.41
C ILE A 162 -1.51 21.78 1.84
N GLY A 163 -0.65 20.83 2.25
CA GLY A 163 -0.07 20.83 3.61
C GLY A 163 0.84 22.02 3.89
N THR A 164 1.62 22.45 2.90
CA THR A 164 2.52 23.60 3.03
C THR A 164 1.76 24.92 3.08
N GLU A 165 0.75 25.09 2.24
CA GLU A 165 -0.14 26.25 2.23
C GLU A 165 -0.87 26.41 3.57
N HIS A 166 -1.32 25.30 4.17
CA HIS A 166 -1.94 25.31 5.49
C HIS A 166 -0.99 25.86 6.56
N LEU A 167 0.27 25.43 6.61
CA LEU A 167 1.26 25.98 7.53
C LEU A 167 1.38 27.51 7.41
N LEU A 168 1.41 28.01 6.17
CA LEU A 168 1.49 29.45 5.92
C LEU A 168 0.19 30.17 6.33
N MET A 169 -0.98 29.59 6.08
CA MET A 169 -2.27 30.14 6.51
C MET A 169 -2.38 30.19 8.05
N CYS A 170 -1.78 29.21 8.73
CA CYS A 170 -1.66 29.19 10.18
C CYS A 170 -0.53 30.12 10.72
N GLY A 171 0.06 30.96 9.87
CA GLY A 171 1.01 32.01 10.24
C GLY A 171 2.45 31.52 10.47
N ALA A 172 2.84 30.35 9.98
CA ALA A 172 4.25 29.92 9.98
C ALA A 172 5.08 30.82 9.03
N LYS A 173 6.27 31.20 9.46
CA LYS A 173 7.15 32.15 8.76
C LYS A 173 8.43 31.49 8.26
N SER A 174 9.01 30.61 9.06
CA SER A 174 10.26 29.91 8.77
C SER A 174 10.02 28.41 8.70
N LEU A 175 10.12 27.84 7.50
CA LEU A 175 9.70 26.47 7.24
C LEU A 175 10.89 25.52 7.12
N LEU A 176 10.72 24.34 7.69
CA LEU A 176 11.55 23.16 7.47
C LEU A 176 10.76 22.13 6.67
N CYS A 177 11.35 21.62 5.59
CA CYS A 177 10.88 20.41 4.91
C CYS A 177 11.71 19.21 5.37
N ILE A 178 11.07 18.20 5.93
CA ILE A 178 11.68 16.90 6.20
C ILE A 178 11.27 15.98 5.05
N ARG A 179 12.19 15.75 4.12
CA ARG A 179 11.95 14.86 2.98
C ARG A 179 12.46 13.45 3.25
N GLY A 180 11.81 12.46 2.65
CA GLY A 180 12.27 11.09 2.59
C GLY A 180 13.51 10.90 1.70
N PRO A 181 13.88 9.64 1.40
CA PRO A 181 15.05 9.31 0.60
C PRO A 181 15.06 10.02 -0.76
N GLN A 182 16.24 10.46 -1.19
CA GLN A 182 16.44 11.04 -2.51
C GLN A 182 16.32 9.98 -3.60
N GLY A 183 15.67 10.33 -4.73
CA GLY A 183 15.42 9.42 -5.84
C GLY A 183 14.18 8.55 -5.65
N LEU A 184 13.49 8.68 -4.52
CA LEU A 184 12.17 8.10 -4.34
C LEU A 184 11.12 9.08 -4.89
N GLN A 185 10.44 8.70 -5.99
CA GLN A 185 9.53 9.58 -6.72
C GLN A 185 8.51 10.28 -5.80
N THR A 186 7.84 9.54 -4.92
CA THR A 186 6.84 10.11 -4.00
C THR A 186 7.44 11.17 -3.07
N ALA A 187 8.65 10.95 -2.55
CA ALA A 187 9.37 11.91 -1.71
C ALA A 187 9.85 13.13 -2.50
N ASP A 188 10.32 12.92 -3.73
CA ASP A 188 10.75 13.99 -4.62
C ASP A 188 9.56 14.87 -5.06
N ASP A 189 8.41 14.27 -5.39
CA ASP A 189 7.18 15.01 -5.74
C ASP A 189 6.64 15.83 -4.57
N ARG A 190 6.67 15.28 -3.34
CA ARG A 190 6.29 16.02 -2.11
C ARG A 190 7.23 17.20 -1.86
N LEU A 191 8.53 17.03 -2.07
CA LEU A 191 9.48 18.14 -2.00
C LEU A 191 9.18 19.20 -3.07
N LEU A 192 8.91 18.82 -4.31
CA LEU A 192 8.56 19.74 -5.38
C LEU A 192 7.30 20.55 -5.04
N GLY A 193 6.28 19.92 -4.45
CA GLY A 193 5.08 20.60 -3.97
C GLY A 193 5.37 21.64 -2.89
N PHE A 194 6.23 21.30 -1.91
CA PHE A 194 6.71 22.22 -0.88
C PHE A 194 7.46 23.41 -1.48
N LEU A 195 8.43 23.15 -2.35
CA LEU A 195 9.25 24.20 -2.97
C LEU A 195 8.43 25.15 -3.86
N GLU A 196 7.40 24.67 -4.53
CA GLU A 196 6.53 25.52 -5.35
C GLU A 196 5.78 26.54 -4.50
N VAL A 197 5.31 26.16 -3.31
CA VAL A 197 4.62 27.06 -2.37
C VAL A 197 5.60 28.04 -1.70
N THR A 198 6.84 27.60 -1.49
CA THR A 198 7.85 28.37 -0.74
C THR A 198 8.90 29.06 -1.61
N LYS A 199 8.68 29.16 -2.92
CA LYS A 199 9.66 29.65 -3.92
C LYS A 199 10.30 31.02 -3.59
N ASP A 200 9.55 31.91 -2.92
CA ASP A 200 9.98 33.28 -2.55
C ASP A 200 10.38 33.36 -1.06
N ARG A 201 10.68 32.23 -0.41
CA ARG A 201 11.00 32.15 1.02
C ARG A 201 12.29 31.39 1.24
N GLU A 202 13.03 31.79 2.25
CA GLU A 202 14.15 30.99 2.74
C GLU A 202 13.57 29.81 3.53
N THR A 203 14.01 28.59 3.18
CA THR A 203 13.55 27.35 3.79
C THR A 203 14.72 26.43 4.09
N THR A 204 14.58 25.61 5.12
CA THR A 204 15.52 24.55 5.45
C THR A 204 14.98 23.21 4.91
N ILE A 205 15.87 22.39 4.36
CA ILE A 205 15.54 21.04 3.87
C ILE A 205 16.41 20.02 4.57
N VAL A 206 15.78 19.03 5.20
CA VAL A 206 16.46 17.85 5.78
C VAL A 206 16.09 16.63 4.95
N THR A 207 17.09 15.94 4.44
CA THR A 207 16.94 14.65 3.75
C THR A 207 17.26 13.53 4.72
N THR A 208 16.33 12.58 4.86
CA THR A 208 16.49 11.44 5.78
C THR A 208 15.85 10.18 5.21
N THR A 209 15.93 9.07 5.93
CA THR A 209 15.20 7.84 5.66
C THR A 209 13.87 7.83 6.43
N PHE A 210 13.02 6.83 6.17
CA PHE A 210 11.79 6.65 6.97
C PHE A 210 12.04 5.91 8.30
N ASP A 211 13.31 5.61 8.65
CA ASP A 211 13.65 5.12 9.98
C ASP A 211 13.52 6.24 11.01
N PHE A 212 12.75 5.95 12.06
CA PHE A 212 12.43 6.93 13.10
C PHE A 212 13.67 7.50 13.79
N ASN A 213 14.67 6.65 14.13
CA ASN A 213 15.83 7.08 14.89
C ASN A 213 16.77 7.95 14.03
N VAL A 214 16.99 7.53 12.78
CA VAL A 214 17.80 8.28 11.80
C VAL A 214 17.16 9.64 11.53
N ALA A 215 15.84 9.67 11.34
CA ALA A 215 15.10 10.91 11.13
C ALA A 215 15.15 11.82 12.35
N ALA A 216 14.94 11.29 13.57
CA ALA A 216 14.97 12.06 14.80
C ALA A 216 16.32 12.77 15.01
N GLU A 217 17.44 12.06 14.76
CA GLU A 217 18.77 12.66 14.89
C GLU A 217 18.98 13.81 13.90
N ALA A 218 18.62 13.62 12.63
CA ALA A 218 18.75 14.66 11.60
C ALA A 218 17.87 15.89 11.88
N ILE A 219 16.64 15.66 12.38
CA ILE A 219 15.70 16.72 12.75
C ILE A 219 16.21 17.49 13.96
N GLU A 220 16.74 16.82 14.98
CA GLU A 220 17.31 17.45 16.16
C GLU A 220 18.43 18.42 15.79
N GLN A 221 19.38 17.96 14.96
CA GLN A 221 20.47 18.78 14.46
C GLN A 221 19.98 20.02 13.71
N ALA A 222 18.98 19.85 12.84
CA ALA A 222 18.42 20.98 12.09
C ALA A 222 17.72 22.01 12.98
N LEU A 223 16.93 21.56 13.96
CA LEU A 223 16.21 22.47 14.89
C LEU A 223 17.16 23.19 15.87
N ILE A 224 18.28 22.57 16.24
CA ILE A 224 19.33 23.22 17.04
C ILE A 224 20.06 24.26 16.19
N ALA A 225 20.41 23.95 14.95
CA ALA A 225 21.12 24.86 14.03
C ALA A 225 20.22 26.05 13.61
N SER A 226 18.89 25.84 13.54
CA SER A 226 17.94 26.85 13.08
C SER A 226 16.76 26.98 14.07
N PRO A 227 16.97 27.56 15.28
CA PRO A 227 15.98 27.62 16.34
C PRO A 227 14.75 28.49 16.00
N HIS A 228 14.85 29.32 14.96
CA HIS A 228 13.77 30.20 14.46
C HIS A 228 12.74 29.49 13.60
N ILE A 229 12.95 28.21 13.25
CA ILE A 229 11.96 27.41 12.54
C ILE A 229 10.69 27.28 13.40
N ASP A 230 9.55 27.67 12.80
CA ASP A 230 8.23 27.69 13.43
C ASP A 230 7.17 26.85 12.69
N GLY A 231 7.54 26.23 11.54
CA GLY A 231 6.70 25.31 10.78
C GLY A 231 7.48 24.18 10.13
N ILE A 232 6.97 22.95 10.24
CA ILE A 232 7.55 21.75 9.62
C ILE A 232 6.52 21.13 8.69
N PHE A 233 6.90 20.91 7.43
CA PHE A 233 6.25 19.98 6.54
C PHE A 233 7.09 18.70 6.49
N ALA A 234 6.53 17.60 6.96
CA ALA A 234 7.17 16.28 6.90
C ALA A 234 6.55 15.43 5.80
N SER A 235 7.37 14.85 4.94
CA SER A 235 6.92 14.09 3.78
C SER A 235 6.33 12.71 4.13
N SER A 236 6.15 12.40 5.41
CA SER A 236 5.35 11.27 5.91
C SER A 236 4.95 11.52 7.37
N ASP A 237 3.91 10.85 7.83
CA ASP A 237 3.46 10.93 9.22
C ASP A 237 4.50 10.34 10.18
N THR A 238 5.23 9.32 9.78
CA THR A 238 6.33 8.77 10.59
C THR A 238 7.41 9.82 10.85
N LEU A 239 7.77 10.61 9.84
CA LEU A 239 8.72 11.72 9.97
C LEU A 239 8.13 12.88 10.80
N ALA A 240 6.84 13.15 10.65
CA ALA A 240 6.14 14.18 11.46
C ALA A 240 6.10 13.78 12.94
N ILE A 241 5.87 12.50 13.25
CA ILE A 241 5.91 11.97 14.62
C ILE A 241 7.33 12.06 15.19
N ALA A 242 8.36 11.80 14.40
CA ALA A 242 9.75 12.01 14.83
C ALA A 242 10.03 13.50 15.12
N ALA A 243 9.51 14.41 14.29
CA ALA A 243 9.61 15.85 14.52
C ALA A 243 8.89 16.27 15.80
N LEU A 244 7.70 15.74 16.08
CA LEU A 244 6.95 16.00 17.31
C LEU A 244 7.72 15.51 18.54
N HIS A 245 8.31 14.32 18.48
CA HIS A 245 9.17 13.79 19.54
C HIS A 245 10.36 14.71 19.84
N ILE A 246 11.05 15.17 18.80
CA ILE A 246 12.20 16.07 18.95
C ILE A 246 11.77 17.47 19.43
N ALA A 247 10.63 17.99 18.96
CA ALA A 247 10.09 19.25 19.48
C ALA A 247 9.90 19.18 21.00
N HIS A 248 9.29 18.13 21.51
CA HIS A 248 9.12 17.91 22.95
C HIS A 248 10.47 17.78 23.68
N LYS A 249 11.41 17.02 23.13
CA LYS A 249 12.78 16.88 23.69
C LYS A 249 13.50 18.23 23.82
N LEU A 250 13.30 19.14 22.87
CA LEU A 250 13.89 20.47 22.85
C LEU A 250 13.06 21.51 23.63
N GLY A 251 11.97 21.11 24.28
CA GLY A 251 11.09 21.97 25.04
C GLY A 251 10.25 22.96 24.22
N LYS A 252 10.10 22.73 22.92
CA LYS A 252 9.21 23.50 22.05
C LYS A 252 7.75 23.03 22.24
N ARG A 253 6.84 23.97 22.41
CA ARG A 253 5.40 23.70 22.47
C ARG A 253 4.86 23.55 21.05
N VAL A 254 4.07 22.51 20.83
CA VAL A 254 3.37 22.26 19.57
C VAL A 254 1.87 22.42 19.87
N PRO A 255 1.15 23.31 19.20
CA PRO A 255 1.54 24.08 18.00
C PRO A 255 2.10 25.49 18.25
N GLU A 256 2.22 25.98 19.50
CA GLU A 256 2.47 27.39 19.82
C GLU A 256 3.84 27.87 19.32
N ASP A 257 4.92 27.11 19.58
CA ASP A 257 6.29 27.48 19.21
C ASP A 257 6.69 26.83 17.84
N LEU A 258 6.10 25.70 17.50
CA LEU A 258 6.40 24.95 16.30
C LEU A 258 5.16 24.23 15.78
N GLN A 259 4.77 24.46 14.53
CA GLN A 259 3.70 23.76 13.86
C GLN A 259 4.23 22.58 13.04
N ILE A 260 3.47 21.50 12.95
CA ILE A 260 3.87 20.30 12.21
C ILE A 260 2.70 19.81 11.37
N VAL A 261 2.97 19.59 10.07
CA VAL A 261 2.07 18.92 9.13
C VAL A 261 2.77 17.69 8.59
N GLY A 262 2.10 16.54 8.70
CA GLY A 262 2.53 15.27 8.12
C GLY A 262 1.95 15.00 6.74
N PHE A 263 2.20 13.80 6.26
CA PHE A 263 1.66 13.25 5.02
C PHE A 263 1.44 11.76 5.21
N ASP A 264 0.40 11.20 4.65
CA ASP A 264 -0.09 9.82 4.56
C ASP A 264 -1.47 9.66 5.20
N GLY A 265 -1.71 10.23 6.40
CA GLY A 265 -2.96 10.09 7.13
C GLY A 265 -3.08 8.76 7.88
N ILE A 266 -1.94 8.22 8.40
CA ILE A 266 -1.95 6.97 9.17
C ILE A 266 -2.69 7.13 10.51
N ALA A 267 -3.32 6.04 10.98
CA ALA A 267 -4.09 6.03 12.23
C ALA A 267 -3.24 6.40 13.46
N LEU A 268 -1.94 6.11 13.44
CA LEU A 268 -1.01 6.49 14.51
C LEU A 268 -0.97 8.00 14.75
N GLY A 269 -1.20 8.82 13.70
CA GLY A 269 -1.25 10.29 13.83
C GLY A 269 -2.37 10.80 14.74
N GLU A 270 -3.44 10.03 14.94
CA GLU A 270 -4.51 10.36 15.89
C GLU A 270 -4.16 10.02 17.33
N MET A 271 -3.24 9.07 17.53
CA MET A 271 -2.88 8.52 18.84
C MET A 271 -1.77 9.32 19.55
N VAL A 272 -1.07 10.21 18.81
CA VAL A 272 -0.04 11.08 19.40
C VAL A 272 -0.68 12.34 20.03
N SER A 273 0.05 13.00 20.92
CA SER A 273 -0.44 14.22 21.58
C SER A 273 0.58 15.36 21.45
N PRO A 274 0.16 16.49 20.85
CA PRO A 274 -1.12 16.74 20.18
C PRO A 274 -1.32 15.85 18.95
N ALA A 275 -2.59 15.57 18.57
CA ALA A 275 -2.92 14.76 17.41
C ALA A 275 -2.43 15.43 16.11
N LEU A 276 -1.86 14.66 15.21
CA LEU A 276 -1.13 15.13 14.04
C LEU A 276 -2.05 15.68 12.94
N THR A 277 -1.87 16.93 12.56
CA THR A 277 -2.39 17.48 11.29
C THR A 277 -1.62 16.86 10.14
N THR A 278 -2.32 16.33 9.15
CA THR A 278 -1.68 15.58 8.05
C THR A 278 -2.46 15.72 6.75
N VAL A 279 -1.77 15.50 5.64
CA VAL A 279 -2.37 15.30 4.34
C VAL A 279 -2.66 13.82 4.15
N SER A 280 -3.92 13.42 4.31
CA SER A 280 -4.35 12.04 4.16
C SER A 280 -4.42 11.63 2.69
N GLN A 281 -3.90 10.45 2.38
CA GLN A 281 -3.97 9.84 1.05
C GLN A 281 -5.20 8.93 0.89
N ASN A 282 -6.08 8.80 1.89
CA ASN A 282 -7.17 7.84 1.91
C ASN A 282 -6.68 6.40 1.67
N LEU A 283 -5.79 5.92 2.53
CA LEU A 283 -5.08 4.63 2.35
C LEU A 283 -6.01 3.44 2.13
N TYR A 284 -7.15 3.44 2.83
CA TYR A 284 -8.13 2.37 2.64
C TYR A 284 -8.73 2.39 1.23
N GLU A 285 -9.09 3.56 0.71
CA GLU A 285 -9.61 3.72 -0.65
C GLU A 285 -8.56 3.33 -1.70
N MET A 286 -7.28 3.72 -1.49
CA MET A 286 -6.17 3.34 -2.37
C MET A 286 -5.98 1.82 -2.43
N GLY A 287 -5.92 1.15 -1.28
CA GLY A 287 -5.73 -0.28 -1.21
C GLY A 287 -6.91 -1.06 -1.81
N ALA A 288 -8.14 -0.63 -1.50
CA ALA A 288 -9.36 -1.23 -2.05
C ALA A 288 -9.41 -1.07 -3.59
N ALA A 289 -9.17 0.13 -4.09
CA ALA A 289 -9.16 0.39 -5.54
C ALA A 289 -8.09 -0.43 -6.28
N ALA A 290 -6.91 -0.62 -5.68
CA ALA A 290 -5.86 -1.45 -6.28
C ALA A 290 -6.27 -2.94 -6.33
N ALA A 291 -6.91 -3.43 -5.30
CA ALA A 291 -7.42 -4.80 -5.27
C ALA A 291 -8.55 -5.01 -6.29
N GLU A 292 -9.51 -4.09 -6.38
CA GLU A 292 -10.59 -4.13 -7.37
C GLU A 292 -10.02 -4.08 -8.80
N MET A 293 -9.10 -3.17 -9.08
CA MET A 293 -8.44 -3.03 -10.37
C MET A 293 -7.69 -4.31 -10.77
N LEU A 294 -7.03 -4.98 -9.82
CA LEU A 294 -6.37 -6.26 -10.06
C LEU A 294 -7.38 -7.37 -10.33
N ILE A 295 -8.46 -7.45 -9.55
CA ILE A 295 -9.51 -8.47 -9.71
C ILE A 295 -10.20 -8.31 -11.07
N ASP A 296 -10.49 -7.09 -11.50
CA ASP A 296 -11.06 -6.84 -12.82
C ASP A 296 -10.15 -7.35 -13.95
N GLN A 297 -8.82 -7.17 -13.82
CA GLN A 297 -7.85 -7.77 -14.77
C GLN A 297 -7.87 -9.31 -14.72
N ILE A 298 -7.90 -9.92 -13.54
CA ILE A 298 -7.95 -11.37 -13.36
C ILE A 298 -9.20 -11.97 -14.02
N GLU A 299 -10.33 -11.27 -13.93
CA GLU A 299 -11.60 -11.65 -14.52
C GLU A 299 -11.71 -11.32 -16.03
N GLY A 300 -10.69 -10.68 -16.60
CA GLY A 300 -10.66 -10.27 -18.01
C GLY A 300 -11.60 -9.12 -18.36
N LYS A 301 -11.97 -8.31 -17.38
CA LYS A 301 -12.77 -7.09 -17.60
C LYS A 301 -11.88 -5.97 -18.15
N GLU A 302 -12.46 -5.13 -18.96
CA GLU A 302 -11.79 -3.93 -19.46
C GLU A 302 -11.68 -2.88 -18.35
N LEU A 303 -10.47 -2.38 -18.10
CA LEU A 303 -10.24 -1.31 -17.14
C LEU A 303 -10.74 0.01 -17.69
N LYS A 304 -11.51 0.75 -16.91
CA LYS A 304 -12.00 2.08 -17.28
C LYS A 304 -10.87 3.11 -17.44
N GLN A 305 -9.81 2.92 -16.69
CA GLN A 305 -8.60 3.76 -16.70
C GLN A 305 -7.40 2.94 -16.23
N THR A 306 -6.22 3.25 -16.76
CA THR A 306 -4.97 2.61 -16.35
C THR A 306 -4.29 3.31 -15.18
N VAL A 307 -4.60 4.59 -14.95
CA VAL A 307 -4.09 5.35 -13.79
C VAL A 307 -5.27 5.93 -13.04
N LEU A 308 -5.39 5.58 -11.77
CA LEU A 308 -6.38 6.12 -10.85
C LEU A 308 -5.67 6.96 -9.79
N HIS A 309 -5.99 8.25 -9.75
CA HIS A 309 -5.55 9.13 -8.67
C HIS A 309 -6.62 9.25 -7.60
N ILE A 310 -6.25 8.93 -6.36
CA ILE A 310 -7.06 9.19 -5.17
C ILE A 310 -6.69 10.59 -4.64
N ASP A 311 -7.69 11.43 -4.43
CA ASP A 311 -7.47 12.80 -3.96
C ASP A 311 -6.98 12.82 -2.50
N ALA A 312 -5.85 13.50 -2.29
CA ALA A 312 -5.36 13.78 -0.95
C ALA A 312 -6.19 14.88 -0.27
N GLN A 313 -6.42 14.75 1.03
CA GLN A 313 -7.20 15.67 1.83
C GLN A 313 -6.44 16.11 3.08
N LEU A 314 -6.47 17.41 3.37
CA LEU A 314 -5.93 17.92 4.62
C LEU A 314 -6.85 17.56 5.80
N VAL A 315 -6.29 16.92 6.80
CA VAL A 315 -6.96 16.60 8.07
C VAL A 315 -6.32 17.43 9.18
N VAL A 316 -7.00 18.52 9.54
CA VAL A 316 -6.53 19.45 10.58
C VAL A 316 -6.79 18.86 11.96
N ARG A 317 -5.73 18.84 12.81
CA ARG A 317 -5.77 18.38 14.19
C ARG A 317 -4.99 19.32 15.10
N GLY A 318 -4.33 18.83 16.14
CA GLY A 318 -3.72 19.61 17.19
C GLY A 318 -2.29 20.11 16.94
N THR A 319 -1.59 19.69 15.90
CA THR A 319 -0.19 20.11 15.65
C THR A 319 -0.06 21.38 14.80
N THR A 320 -1.17 22.01 14.43
CA THR A 320 -1.18 23.32 13.76
C THR A 320 -2.09 24.30 14.52
N ARG A 321 -1.78 25.59 14.44
CA ARG A 321 -2.62 26.66 14.97
C ARG A 321 -3.87 26.85 14.11
N GLU A 322 -4.83 27.61 14.60
CA GLU A 322 -5.96 28.09 13.79
C GLU A 322 -5.46 29.02 12.67
N GLU A 323 -6.16 29.01 11.55
CA GLU A 323 -5.84 29.89 10.43
C GLU A 323 -5.98 31.35 10.86
N VAL A 324 -5.00 32.16 10.48
CA VAL A 324 -5.03 33.61 10.75
C VAL A 324 -6.04 34.24 9.80
N ALA A 325 -7.11 34.81 10.36
CA ALA A 325 -8.07 35.56 9.56
C ALA A 325 -7.35 36.66 8.76
N LYS A 326 -7.61 36.69 7.44
CA LYS A 326 -7.05 37.70 6.54
C LYS A 326 -7.65 39.06 6.75
#